data_2f000af2892ae965fb18a7a5e8d80563
#
_entry.id   2f000af2892ae965fb18a7a5e8d80563
#
_cell.length_a   1.000
_cell.length_b   1.000
_cell.length_c   1.000
_cell.angle_alpha   90.00
_cell.angle_beta   90.00
_cell.angle_gamma   90.00
#
_symmetry.space_group_name_H-M   'P 1'
#
loop_
_entity.id
_entity.type
_entity.pdbx_description
1 polymer ?
#
loop_
_entity_poly.entity_id
_entity_poly.type
_entity_poly.pdbx_seq_one_letter_code
_entity_poly.pdbx_strand_id
1 'polypeptide(L)'
;MARALEIRGNLQSDYQDVFTKEALAALEALAPLDKERQALMRARIERRSVRARNKQRITFLDANATIGRTNIKVQDARDGNFAGREIPKDLQRQWIQGTGPAARPNSSVEKSIRNVAYALLSGADGWMFDGEDALGQTSTMSLDNQRNLKLAIDRDPVFMNTAEQVAAEMNGWGQGFFKRTIIPDWKKQLDFTTKIFRARGLHLDDRHIRNTDGSGFSATITDAAIFMANNHKRLREAGASLVLYMPKIQTAEEAALWSDILSALEKHLGLSEGSIMGYVLVEQVEASFQLMEIRAALGKHFIGFNTGRWDYINSVSDAMAWDPAFINPNIDAITMTYGYMRVYEDRVRRACSTPDKLGQFALWQGGMEPNIPVGSEKGVADGMKRAVAGAEREQREGANGKWVAHWKMVHIVRPVWEKAGQANQMGRQFPLLTYTQADADGLTLLEPAPRTVRGARDLLSVAAQYGNAFGQGMQAAALKPADYFGNEDVLYLMEDAATGEIRLSILWEWLHKGATLTDADAGTGAKAGDKFTADLCKRLLAEEYDKLRKASNRDVHDNSKDTSLPIAREIVEAYVMDPVKMPWYIDLLNINLNNYSLEEGKKRIKMFLDAFRKDGTRITKNLEF
;
A
#
# COMPACT_ATOMS: atom_id res chain seq x y z
N MET A 1 28.43 -15.55 -20.36
CA MET A 1 28.60 -14.77 -19.13
C MET A 1 28.11 -15.63 -17.97
N ALA A 2 28.79 -15.62 -16.82
CA ALA A 2 28.24 -16.25 -15.62
C ALA A 2 26.93 -15.56 -15.25
N ARG A 3 25.90 -16.32 -14.87
CA ARG A 3 24.63 -15.74 -14.39
C ARG A 3 24.90 -14.97 -13.10
N ALA A 4 24.34 -13.77 -13.00
CA ALA A 4 24.42 -12.95 -11.79
C ALA A 4 23.38 -13.39 -10.74
N LEU A 5 22.33 -14.08 -11.19
CA LEU A 5 21.16 -14.41 -10.39
C LEU A 5 20.89 -15.92 -10.35
N GLU A 6 20.34 -16.36 -9.23
CA GLU A 6 19.88 -17.73 -9.00
C GLU A 6 18.37 -17.71 -8.70
N ILE A 7 17.61 -18.56 -9.41
CA ILE A 7 16.18 -18.79 -9.16
C ILE A 7 16.07 -20.07 -8.33
N ARG A 8 15.34 -19.99 -7.22
CA ARG A 8 15.22 -21.08 -6.24
C ARG A 8 14.42 -22.26 -6.77
N GLY A 9 14.88 -23.45 -6.43
CA GLY A 9 14.17 -24.70 -6.67
C GLY A 9 13.80 -24.89 -8.14
N ASN A 10 12.61 -25.40 -8.38
CA ASN A 10 12.08 -25.66 -9.73
C ASN A 10 11.27 -24.49 -10.30
N LEU A 11 11.27 -23.32 -9.65
CA LEU A 11 10.38 -22.21 -10.02
C LEU A 11 10.60 -21.72 -11.45
N GLN A 12 11.83 -21.77 -11.97
CA GLN A 12 12.08 -21.39 -13.35
C GLN A 12 11.35 -22.32 -14.35
N SER A 13 11.23 -23.61 -14.03
CA SER A 13 10.48 -24.58 -14.86
C SER A 13 8.97 -24.48 -14.64
N ASP A 14 8.52 -24.27 -13.40
CA ASP A 14 7.11 -24.26 -13.02
C ASP A 14 6.41 -22.97 -13.48
N TYR A 15 7.19 -21.89 -13.70
CA TYR A 15 6.75 -20.55 -14.12
C TYR A 15 7.44 -20.11 -15.43
N GLN A 16 7.56 -21.01 -16.43
CA GLN A 16 8.18 -20.70 -17.73
C GLN A 16 7.46 -19.56 -18.46
N ASP A 17 6.17 -19.42 -18.22
CA ASP A 17 5.32 -18.33 -18.75
C ASP A 17 5.59 -16.97 -18.09
N VAL A 18 6.18 -16.95 -16.91
CA VAL A 18 6.61 -15.75 -16.17
C VAL A 18 8.10 -15.50 -16.39
N PHE A 19 8.94 -16.51 -16.21
CA PHE A 19 10.38 -16.46 -16.45
C PHE A 19 10.72 -16.70 -17.93
N THR A 20 10.13 -15.90 -18.81
CA THR A 20 10.43 -15.94 -20.25
C THR A 20 11.90 -15.58 -20.53
N LYS A 21 12.41 -15.86 -21.72
CA LYS A 21 13.76 -15.46 -22.11
C LYS A 21 13.98 -13.96 -21.98
N GLU A 22 12.99 -13.17 -22.40
CA GLU A 22 12.97 -11.72 -22.31
C GLU A 22 13.01 -11.24 -20.84
N ALA A 23 12.20 -11.84 -19.96
CA ALA A 23 12.18 -11.52 -18.54
C ALA A 23 13.52 -11.86 -17.86
N LEU A 24 14.08 -13.03 -18.13
CA LEU A 24 15.38 -13.43 -17.60
C LEU A 24 16.51 -12.51 -18.09
N ALA A 25 16.49 -12.12 -19.37
CA ALA A 25 17.47 -11.19 -19.91
C ALA A 25 17.36 -9.79 -19.29
N ALA A 26 16.13 -9.31 -19.05
CA ALA A 26 15.90 -8.04 -18.36
C ALA A 26 16.40 -8.08 -16.92
N LEU A 27 16.14 -9.16 -16.17
CA LEU A 27 16.63 -9.35 -14.80
C LEU A 27 18.15 -9.29 -14.74
N GLU A 28 18.85 -10.02 -15.61
CA GLU A 28 20.31 -10.02 -15.68
C GLU A 28 20.88 -8.64 -16.05
N ALA A 29 20.21 -7.92 -16.96
CA ALA A 29 20.62 -6.57 -17.36
C ALA A 29 20.50 -5.55 -16.22
N LEU A 30 19.54 -5.72 -15.34
CA LEU A 30 19.26 -4.82 -14.22
C LEU A 30 19.97 -5.24 -12.91
N ALA A 31 20.49 -6.47 -12.84
CA ALA A 31 21.12 -7.01 -11.64
C ALA A 31 22.21 -6.11 -11.04
N PRO A 32 23.04 -5.38 -11.81
CA PRO A 32 24.04 -4.48 -11.25
C PRO A 32 23.48 -3.37 -10.36
N LEU A 33 22.24 -2.91 -10.62
CA LEU A 33 21.60 -1.85 -9.85
C LEU A 33 21.19 -2.29 -8.42
N ASP A 34 21.14 -3.60 -8.17
CA ASP A 34 20.78 -4.10 -6.85
C ASP A 34 21.81 -3.73 -5.77
N LYS A 35 23.09 -3.62 -6.11
CA LYS A 35 24.11 -3.16 -5.15
C LYS A 35 23.84 -1.74 -4.67
N GLU A 36 23.39 -0.88 -5.57
CA GLU A 36 23.08 0.50 -5.25
C GLU A 36 21.79 0.58 -4.43
N ARG A 37 20.78 -0.23 -4.77
CA ARG A 37 19.57 -0.39 -3.96
C ARG A 37 19.93 -0.83 -2.52
N GLN A 38 20.76 -1.84 -2.37
CA GLN A 38 21.19 -2.32 -1.05
C GLN A 38 21.92 -1.22 -0.26
N ALA A 39 22.76 -0.42 -0.92
CA ALA A 39 23.46 0.69 -0.28
C ALA A 39 22.48 1.77 0.21
N LEU A 40 21.48 2.15 -0.62
CA LEU A 40 20.45 3.10 -0.23
C LEU A 40 19.58 2.60 0.91
N MET A 41 19.23 1.31 0.92
CA MET A 41 18.42 0.74 1.99
C MET A 41 19.20 0.67 3.32
N ARG A 42 20.50 0.38 3.30
CA ARG A 42 21.36 0.53 4.50
C ARG A 42 21.41 1.97 4.99
N ALA A 43 21.60 2.93 4.08
CA ALA A 43 21.59 4.36 4.42
C ALA A 43 20.24 4.83 4.98
N ARG A 44 19.13 4.30 4.47
CA ARG A 44 17.77 4.55 4.99
C ARG A 44 17.64 4.09 6.45
N ILE A 45 18.07 2.88 6.76
CA ILE A 45 18.04 2.31 8.12
C ILE A 45 18.93 3.13 9.06
N GLU A 46 20.16 3.45 8.65
CA GLU A 46 21.08 4.24 9.47
C GLU A 46 20.55 5.66 9.72
N ARG A 47 20.05 6.33 8.70
CA ARG A 47 19.43 7.67 8.81
C ARG A 47 18.30 7.67 9.86
N ARG A 48 17.44 6.65 9.83
CA ARG A 48 16.35 6.50 10.81
C ARG A 48 16.90 6.27 12.22
N SER A 49 17.88 5.37 12.36
CA SER A 49 18.51 5.07 13.65
C SER A 49 19.21 6.27 14.25
N VAL A 50 19.93 7.05 13.45
CA VAL A 50 20.61 8.29 13.88
C VAL A 50 19.60 9.32 14.36
N ARG A 51 18.52 9.55 13.61
CA ARG A 51 17.44 10.46 14.03
C ARG A 51 16.82 10.07 15.36
N ALA A 52 16.51 8.79 15.52
CA ALA A 52 15.92 8.28 16.77
C ALA A 52 16.89 8.45 17.97
N ARG A 53 18.15 8.06 17.83
CA ARG A 53 19.18 8.21 18.88
C ARG A 53 19.39 9.66 19.28
N ASN A 54 19.42 10.57 18.30
CA ASN A 54 19.68 11.98 18.52
C ASN A 54 18.40 12.79 18.81
N LYS A 55 17.24 12.14 18.87
CA LYS A 55 15.93 12.78 19.08
C LYS A 55 15.68 13.92 18.08
N GLN A 56 16.00 13.69 16.82
CA GLN A 56 15.90 14.68 15.76
C GLN A 56 14.60 14.52 14.97
N ARG A 57 13.95 15.64 14.69
CA ARG A 57 12.84 15.71 13.74
C ARG A 57 13.37 15.68 12.31
N ILE A 58 12.51 15.28 11.38
CA ILE A 58 12.80 15.37 9.95
C ILE A 58 12.77 16.86 9.55
N THR A 59 13.69 17.24 8.69
CA THR A 59 13.82 18.61 8.16
C THR A 59 13.80 18.58 6.64
N PHE A 60 13.46 19.73 6.05
CA PHE A 60 13.64 19.92 4.61
C PHE A 60 15.13 19.88 4.23
N LEU A 61 15.41 19.48 2.99
CA LEU A 61 16.77 19.52 2.46
C LEU A 61 17.28 20.96 2.36
N ASP A 62 18.61 21.13 2.44
CA ASP A 62 19.24 22.41 2.15
C ASP A 62 18.98 22.78 0.68
N ALA A 63 18.48 23.99 0.45
CA ALA A 63 18.15 24.50 -0.87
C ALA A 63 19.34 24.49 -1.85
N ASN A 64 20.57 24.67 -1.35
CA ASN A 64 21.79 24.67 -2.15
C ASN A 64 22.38 23.28 -2.41
N ALA A 65 21.86 22.25 -1.72
CA ALA A 65 22.32 20.88 -1.92
C ALA A 65 21.94 20.37 -3.31
N THR A 66 22.68 19.39 -3.80
CA THR A 66 22.34 18.63 -5.00
C THR A 66 21.61 17.36 -4.57
N ILE A 67 20.51 17.02 -5.25
CA ILE A 67 19.79 15.77 -5.03
C ILE A 67 20.73 14.61 -5.39
N GLY A 68 20.92 13.68 -4.46
CA GLY A 68 21.78 12.51 -4.66
C GLY A 68 21.42 11.76 -5.95
N ARG A 69 22.44 11.25 -6.65
CA ARG A 69 22.33 10.56 -7.95
C ARG A 69 21.87 11.43 -9.12
N THR A 70 21.72 12.74 -8.93
CA THR A 70 21.31 13.68 -9.99
C THR A 70 22.25 14.89 -10.03
N ASN A 71 22.10 15.73 -11.05
CA ASN A 71 22.74 17.04 -11.15
C ASN A 71 21.77 18.18 -10.81
N ILE A 72 20.62 17.88 -10.22
CA ILE A 72 19.56 18.84 -9.93
C ILE A 72 19.76 19.40 -8.52
N LYS A 73 19.77 20.72 -8.40
CA LYS A 73 19.76 21.37 -7.10
C LYS A 73 18.37 21.30 -6.47
N VAL A 74 18.33 21.19 -5.15
CA VAL A 74 17.08 21.15 -4.39
C VAL A 74 16.21 22.37 -4.70
N GLN A 75 16.79 23.59 -4.77
CA GLN A 75 16.02 24.78 -5.10
C GLN A 75 15.46 24.74 -6.52
N ASP A 76 16.23 24.25 -7.50
CA ASP A 76 15.73 24.09 -8.88
C ASP A 76 14.53 23.16 -8.94
N ALA A 77 14.57 22.05 -8.19
CA ALA A 77 13.44 21.15 -8.08
C ALA A 77 12.19 21.83 -7.48
N ARG A 78 12.38 22.61 -6.41
CA ARG A 78 11.31 23.35 -5.74
C ARG A 78 10.67 24.41 -6.61
N ASP A 79 11.45 25.04 -7.47
CA ASP A 79 11.01 26.06 -8.43
C ASP A 79 10.39 25.47 -9.72
N GLY A 80 10.34 24.14 -9.84
CA GLY A 80 9.89 23.48 -11.06
C GLY A 80 10.89 23.49 -12.22
N ASN A 81 12.15 23.86 -11.97
CA ASN A 81 13.22 23.98 -12.99
C ASN A 81 13.78 22.60 -13.40
N PHE A 82 12.91 21.67 -13.74
CA PHE A 82 13.25 20.35 -14.25
C PHE A 82 12.33 19.97 -15.40
N ALA A 83 12.77 19.03 -16.24
CA ALA A 83 11.92 18.50 -17.31
C ALA A 83 11.10 17.34 -16.79
N GLY A 84 9.79 17.53 -16.78
CA GLY A 84 8.82 16.45 -16.62
C GLY A 84 8.34 15.96 -17.98
N ARG A 85 7.03 15.70 -18.07
CA ARG A 85 6.40 15.20 -19.28
C ARG A 85 4.97 15.68 -19.40
N GLU A 86 4.46 15.69 -20.64
CA GLU A 86 3.02 15.72 -20.87
C GLU A 86 2.40 14.38 -20.44
N ILE A 87 1.31 14.44 -19.70
CA ILE A 87 0.60 13.23 -19.27
C ILE A 87 -0.15 12.65 -20.48
N PRO A 88 0.02 11.35 -20.81
CA PRO A 88 -0.68 10.70 -21.90
C PRO A 88 -2.20 10.78 -21.76
N LYS A 89 -2.92 10.83 -22.89
CA LYS A 89 -4.39 11.03 -22.90
C LYS A 89 -5.15 9.94 -22.14
N ASP A 90 -4.70 8.69 -22.20
CA ASP A 90 -5.29 7.58 -21.47
C ASP A 90 -5.11 7.71 -19.96
N LEU A 91 -4.13 8.51 -19.49
CA LEU A 91 -3.90 8.83 -18.08
C LEU A 91 -4.55 10.14 -17.64
N GLN A 92 -5.01 10.98 -18.53
CA GLN A 92 -5.66 12.26 -18.20
C GLN A 92 -7.13 12.12 -17.80
N ARG A 93 -7.70 10.92 -17.89
CA ARG A 93 -9.10 10.63 -17.49
C ARG A 93 -9.26 10.74 -15.99
N GLN A 94 -10.51 10.83 -15.53
CA GLN A 94 -10.83 10.75 -14.11
C GLN A 94 -10.52 9.35 -13.60
N TRP A 95 -9.44 9.22 -12.85
CA TRP A 95 -8.99 7.94 -12.34
C TRP A 95 -9.86 7.48 -11.19
N ILE A 96 -10.54 6.36 -11.39
CA ILE A 96 -11.12 5.58 -10.33
C ILE A 96 -10.53 4.20 -10.44
N GLN A 97 -9.53 3.92 -9.64
CA GLN A 97 -8.76 2.69 -9.68
C GLN A 97 -9.34 1.66 -8.74
N GLY A 98 -9.68 0.49 -9.27
CA GLY A 98 -9.92 -0.68 -8.45
C GLY A 98 -8.59 -1.30 -8.04
N THR A 99 -8.42 -1.58 -6.75
CA THR A 99 -7.31 -2.42 -6.30
C THR A 99 -7.56 -3.85 -6.73
N GLY A 100 -6.52 -4.55 -7.18
CA GLY A 100 -6.64 -5.92 -7.62
C GLY A 100 -7.03 -6.85 -6.47
N PRO A 101 -7.93 -7.80 -6.73
CA PRO A 101 -8.25 -8.82 -5.75
C PRO A 101 -7.06 -9.77 -5.57
N ALA A 102 -6.79 -10.11 -4.32
CA ALA A 102 -5.76 -11.05 -3.95
C ALA A 102 -6.08 -12.45 -4.46
N ALA A 103 -5.18 -13.04 -5.23
CA ALA A 103 -5.09 -14.48 -5.28
C ALA A 103 -4.64 -14.99 -3.90
N ARG A 104 -5.22 -16.09 -3.43
CA ARG A 104 -4.69 -16.78 -2.26
C ARG A 104 -3.52 -17.66 -2.71
N PRO A 105 -2.51 -17.88 -1.86
CA PRO A 105 -1.49 -18.87 -2.13
C PRO A 105 -2.14 -20.21 -2.54
N ASN A 106 -1.58 -20.84 -3.57
CA ASN A 106 -2.07 -22.12 -4.10
C ASN A 106 -3.51 -22.10 -4.63
N SER A 107 -4.06 -20.94 -4.96
CA SER A 107 -5.34 -20.86 -5.66
C SER A 107 -5.21 -21.37 -7.09
N SER A 108 -6.26 -22.02 -7.60
CA SER A 108 -6.28 -22.39 -9.01
C SER A 108 -6.27 -21.15 -9.90
N VAL A 109 -5.72 -21.29 -11.12
CA VAL A 109 -5.67 -20.21 -12.10
C VAL A 109 -7.08 -19.65 -12.36
N GLU A 110 -8.09 -20.51 -12.49
CA GLU A 110 -9.48 -20.09 -12.77
C GLU A 110 -10.05 -19.19 -11.68
N LYS A 111 -9.77 -19.49 -10.41
CA LYS A 111 -10.20 -18.63 -9.29
C LYS A 111 -9.51 -17.30 -9.30
N SER A 112 -8.20 -17.29 -9.56
CA SER A 112 -7.39 -16.09 -9.55
C SER A 112 -7.71 -15.14 -10.71
N ILE A 113 -7.85 -15.67 -11.94
CA ILE A 113 -8.18 -14.86 -13.11
C ILE A 113 -9.60 -14.28 -13.06
N ARG A 114 -10.52 -14.93 -12.35
CA ARG A 114 -11.86 -14.40 -12.12
C ARG A 114 -11.80 -13.06 -11.37
N ASN A 115 -10.96 -12.98 -10.37
CA ASN A 115 -10.73 -11.73 -9.64
C ASN A 115 -10.11 -10.63 -10.52
N VAL A 116 -9.16 -11.01 -11.37
CA VAL A 116 -8.59 -10.09 -12.38
C VAL A 116 -9.67 -9.58 -13.33
N ALA A 117 -10.58 -10.44 -13.76
CA ALA A 117 -11.70 -10.06 -14.63
C ALA A 117 -12.65 -9.05 -13.94
N TYR A 118 -13.02 -9.25 -12.67
CA TYR A 118 -13.82 -8.29 -11.91
C TYR A 118 -13.15 -6.90 -11.87
N ALA A 119 -11.85 -6.84 -11.64
CA ALA A 119 -11.12 -5.57 -11.58
C ALA A 119 -11.08 -4.86 -12.94
N LEU A 120 -10.73 -5.57 -14.01
CA LEU A 120 -10.64 -5.00 -15.36
C LEU A 120 -12.00 -4.59 -15.95
N LEU A 121 -13.07 -5.26 -15.54
CA LEU A 121 -14.44 -4.99 -15.98
C LEU A 121 -15.19 -4.04 -15.07
N SER A 122 -14.56 -3.52 -14.02
CA SER A 122 -15.19 -2.65 -13.02
C SER A 122 -15.76 -1.35 -13.58
N GLY A 123 -15.39 -0.95 -14.79
CA GLY A 123 -15.72 0.35 -15.35
C GLY A 123 -14.77 1.46 -14.91
N ALA A 124 -13.73 1.13 -14.16
CA ALA A 124 -12.68 2.08 -13.79
C ALA A 124 -11.87 2.53 -15.00
N ASP A 125 -11.34 3.75 -14.95
CA ASP A 125 -10.42 4.26 -15.98
C ASP A 125 -9.07 3.55 -15.94
N GLY A 126 -8.62 3.19 -14.74
CA GLY A 126 -7.42 2.40 -14.50
C GLY A 126 -7.63 1.37 -13.43
N TRP A 127 -6.89 0.29 -13.51
CA TRP A 127 -6.77 -0.71 -12.47
C TRP A 127 -5.33 -0.79 -11.98
N MET A 128 -5.12 -0.46 -10.72
CA MET A 128 -3.85 -0.68 -10.06
C MET A 128 -3.82 -2.09 -9.49
N PHE A 129 -3.05 -2.94 -10.15
CA PHE A 129 -2.75 -4.28 -9.67
C PHE A 129 -1.75 -4.19 -8.53
N ASP A 130 -2.19 -4.57 -7.33
CA ASP A 130 -1.35 -4.46 -6.14
C ASP A 130 -0.46 -5.69 -5.97
N GLY A 131 0.79 -5.58 -6.38
CA GLY A 131 1.82 -6.61 -6.17
C GLY A 131 2.57 -6.46 -4.84
N GLU A 132 2.25 -5.47 -4.01
CA GLU A 132 2.98 -5.19 -2.77
C GLU A 132 2.18 -5.54 -1.52
N ASP A 133 1.48 -4.62 -0.88
CA ASP A 133 0.87 -4.82 0.45
C ASP A 133 -0.22 -5.90 0.45
N ALA A 134 -0.96 -6.01 -0.63
CA ALA A 134 -2.06 -6.96 -0.71
C ALA A 134 -1.65 -8.34 -1.23
N LEU A 135 -0.58 -8.48 -2.01
CA LEU A 135 -0.41 -9.69 -2.83
C LEU A 135 1.01 -10.24 -2.97
N GLY A 136 2.04 -9.49 -2.68
CA GLY A 136 3.41 -9.85 -3.10
C GLY A 136 4.26 -10.61 -2.09
N GLN A 137 3.77 -10.77 -0.87
CA GLN A 137 4.65 -11.09 0.26
C GLN A 137 4.68 -12.57 0.65
N THR A 138 3.78 -13.41 0.12
CA THR A 138 3.67 -14.80 0.57
C THR A 138 3.86 -15.81 -0.53
N SER A 139 4.50 -16.94 -0.22
CA SER A 139 4.68 -18.10 -1.12
C SER A 139 5.04 -17.67 -2.55
N THR A 140 4.41 -18.24 -3.55
CA THR A 140 4.58 -17.94 -4.98
C THR A 140 3.67 -16.83 -5.50
N MET A 141 2.97 -16.10 -4.62
CA MET A 141 1.94 -15.15 -5.05
C MET A 141 2.43 -14.08 -6.00
N SER A 142 3.66 -13.58 -5.85
CA SER A 142 4.21 -12.61 -6.80
C SER A 142 4.34 -13.18 -8.22
N LEU A 143 4.66 -14.45 -8.36
CA LEU A 143 4.72 -15.15 -9.65
C LEU A 143 3.33 -15.48 -10.19
N ASP A 144 2.42 -15.95 -9.33
CA ASP A 144 1.02 -16.21 -9.69
C ASP A 144 0.34 -14.94 -10.20
N ASN A 145 0.62 -13.83 -9.56
CA ASN A 145 0.11 -12.52 -9.96
C ASN A 145 0.63 -12.07 -11.33
N GLN A 146 1.92 -12.24 -11.60
CA GLN A 146 2.51 -11.94 -12.91
C GLN A 146 1.87 -12.82 -14.00
N ARG A 147 1.66 -14.12 -13.72
CA ARG A 147 0.96 -15.05 -14.62
C ARG A 147 -0.45 -14.59 -14.92
N ASN A 148 -1.24 -14.32 -13.88
CA ASN A 148 -2.64 -13.96 -14.04
C ASN A 148 -2.81 -12.64 -14.81
N LEU A 149 -1.94 -11.67 -14.57
CA LEU A 149 -1.97 -10.40 -15.29
C LEU A 149 -1.57 -10.58 -16.76
N LYS A 150 -0.56 -11.41 -17.02
CA LYS A 150 -0.15 -11.76 -18.39
C LYS A 150 -1.28 -12.42 -19.18
N LEU A 151 -1.98 -13.41 -18.59
CA LEU A 151 -3.14 -14.06 -19.21
C LEU A 151 -4.22 -13.03 -19.63
N ALA A 152 -4.47 -12.04 -18.79
CA ALA A 152 -5.43 -10.98 -19.08
C ALA A 152 -4.95 -10.04 -20.20
N ILE A 153 -3.69 -9.63 -20.18
CA ILE A 153 -3.09 -8.73 -21.19
C ILE A 153 -2.99 -9.42 -22.55
N ASP A 154 -2.60 -10.69 -22.56
CA ASP A 154 -2.51 -11.51 -23.79
C ASP A 154 -3.88 -11.93 -24.34
N ARG A 155 -4.96 -11.72 -23.57
CA ARG A 155 -6.31 -12.18 -23.89
C ARG A 155 -6.36 -13.70 -24.12
N ASP A 156 -5.72 -14.41 -23.22
CA ASP A 156 -5.74 -15.88 -23.23
C ASP A 156 -7.19 -16.40 -23.24
N PRO A 157 -7.52 -17.43 -24.01
CA PRO A 157 -8.88 -17.98 -24.08
C PRO A 157 -9.48 -18.33 -22.71
N VAL A 158 -8.68 -18.83 -21.77
CA VAL A 158 -9.12 -19.15 -20.39
C VAL A 158 -9.57 -17.88 -19.67
N PHE A 159 -8.79 -16.79 -19.78
CA PHE A 159 -9.17 -15.49 -19.23
C PHE A 159 -10.41 -14.92 -19.93
N MET A 160 -10.47 -14.96 -21.27
CA MET A 160 -11.59 -14.37 -22.01
C MET A 160 -12.92 -15.05 -21.71
N ASN A 161 -12.94 -16.38 -21.59
CA ASN A 161 -14.13 -17.13 -21.19
C ASN A 161 -14.60 -16.75 -19.77
N THR A 162 -13.67 -16.57 -18.85
CA THR A 162 -13.96 -16.12 -17.48
C THR A 162 -14.48 -14.67 -17.49
N ALA A 163 -13.88 -13.79 -18.27
CA ALA A 163 -14.27 -12.38 -18.36
C ALA A 163 -15.71 -12.22 -18.89
N GLU A 164 -16.13 -13.03 -19.86
CA GLU A 164 -17.51 -13.04 -20.38
C GLU A 164 -18.52 -13.40 -19.28
N GLN A 165 -18.25 -14.44 -18.50
CA GLN A 165 -19.10 -14.84 -17.38
C GLN A 165 -19.17 -13.76 -16.31
N VAL A 166 -18.03 -13.18 -15.94
CA VAL A 166 -17.95 -12.10 -14.96
C VAL A 166 -18.70 -10.86 -15.44
N ALA A 167 -18.60 -10.49 -16.72
CA ALA A 167 -19.36 -9.38 -17.28
C ALA A 167 -20.87 -9.58 -17.16
N ALA A 168 -21.35 -10.80 -17.43
CA ALA A 168 -22.77 -11.13 -17.28
C ALA A 168 -23.24 -11.00 -15.82
N GLU A 169 -22.45 -11.49 -14.87
CA GLU A 169 -22.77 -11.37 -13.43
C GLU A 169 -22.78 -9.91 -12.97
N MET A 170 -21.78 -9.13 -13.36
CA MET A 170 -21.70 -7.70 -13.01
C MET A 170 -22.88 -6.93 -13.59
N ASN A 171 -23.29 -7.22 -14.81
CA ASN A 171 -24.48 -6.64 -15.43
C ASN A 171 -25.78 -7.07 -14.70
N GLY A 172 -25.86 -8.33 -14.24
CA GLY A 172 -26.97 -8.79 -13.40
C GLY A 172 -27.10 -7.98 -12.12
N TRP A 173 -25.98 -7.71 -11.44
CA TRP A 173 -25.97 -6.82 -10.29
C TRP A 173 -26.35 -5.38 -10.67
N GLY A 174 -25.85 -4.85 -11.79
CA GLY A 174 -26.18 -3.51 -12.28
C GLY A 174 -27.67 -3.35 -12.56
N GLN A 175 -28.31 -4.34 -13.15
CA GLN A 175 -29.76 -4.35 -13.34
C GLN A 175 -30.52 -4.39 -12.02
N GLY A 176 -30.07 -5.20 -11.07
CA GLY A 176 -30.68 -5.27 -9.74
C GLY A 176 -30.59 -3.96 -8.97
N PHE A 177 -29.42 -3.33 -8.97
CA PHE A 177 -29.12 -2.18 -8.12
C PHE A 177 -29.42 -0.83 -8.80
N PHE A 178 -28.92 -0.62 -10.04
CA PHE A 178 -29.04 0.64 -10.78
C PHE A 178 -30.15 0.65 -11.84
N LYS A 179 -30.84 -0.48 -12.06
CA LYS A 179 -31.81 -0.68 -13.13
C LYS A 179 -31.25 -0.43 -14.54
N ARG A 180 -29.95 -0.66 -14.72
CA ARG A 180 -29.25 -0.49 -16.00
C ARG A 180 -28.12 -1.49 -16.19
N THR A 181 -27.73 -1.73 -17.44
CA THR A 181 -26.48 -2.41 -17.79
C THR A 181 -25.29 -1.50 -17.44
N ILE A 182 -24.32 -2.04 -16.71
CA ILE A 182 -23.13 -1.27 -16.30
C ILE A 182 -21.93 -1.53 -17.21
N ILE A 183 -21.91 -2.65 -17.93
CA ILE A 183 -20.85 -3.02 -18.90
C ILE A 183 -21.54 -3.33 -20.24
N PRO A 184 -21.79 -2.32 -21.08
CA PRO A 184 -22.44 -2.56 -22.40
C PRO A 184 -21.60 -3.38 -23.35
N ASP A 185 -20.27 -3.21 -23.33
CA ASP A 185 -19.30 -3.92 -24.15
C ASP A 185 -18.07 -4.27 -23.30
N TRP A 186 -18.05 -5.50 -22.81
CA TRP A 186 -17.00 -5.94 -21.92
C TRP A 186 -15.63 -6.06 -22.60
N LYS A 187 -15.56 -6.35 -23.89
CA LYS A 187 -14.29 -6.40 -24.65
C LYS A 187 -13.68 -5.01 -24.77
N LYS A 188 -14.53 -4.02 -25.07
CA LYS A 188 -14.12 -2.63 -25.11
C LYS A 188 -13.67 -2.12 -23.73
N GLN A 189 -14.34 -2.56 -22.65
CA GLN A 189 -13.93 -2.21 -21.29
C GLN A 189 -12.55 -2.78 -20.95
N LEU A 190 -12.22 -3.99 -21.37
CA LEU A 190 -10.88 -4.56 -21.18
C LEU A 190 -9.79 -3.73 -21.87
N ASP A 191 -10.09 -3.14 -23.04
CA ASP A 191 -9.15 -2.25 -23.71
C ASP A 191 -9.05 -0.90 -23.03
N PHE A 192 -10.17 -0.37 -22.59
CA PHE A 192 -10.27 0.95 -21.98
C PHE A 192 -9.52 1.05 -20.64
N THR A 193 -9.64 0.07 -19.78
CA THR A 193 -9.02 0.10 -18.45
C THR A 193 -7.51 0.01 -18.54
N THR A 194 -6.78 1.05 -18.14
CA THR A 194 -5.32 1.05 -18.10
C THR A 194 -4.82 0.11 -17.01
N LYS A 195 -3.87 -0.76 -17.35
CA LYS A 195 -3.27 -1.75 -16.46
C LYS A 195 -2.04 -1.13 -15.81
N ILE A 196 -2.12 -0.92 -14.51
CA ILE A 196 -1.05 -0.32 -13.70
C ILE A 196 -0.58 -1.37 -12.71
N PHE A 197 0.71 -1.57 -12.60
CA PHE A 197 1.28 -2.56 -11.69
C PHE A 197 2.01 -1.89 -10.53
N ARG A 198 1.58 -2.14 -9.29
CA ARG A 198 2.34 -1.75 -8.11
C ARG A 198 3.39 -2.80 -7.82
N ALA A 199 4.64 -2.49 -8.15
CA ALA A 199 5.79 -3.31 -7.81
C ALA A 199 6.06 -3.26 -6.30
N ARG A 200 6.69 -4.31 -5.76
CA ARG A 200 7.18 -4.29 -4.38
C ARG A 200 8.24 -3.21 -4.20
N GLY A 201 8.29 -2.62 -3.00
CA GLY A 201 9.16 -1.49 -2.69
C GLY A 201 10.66 -1.84 -2.68
N LEU A 202 11.52 -0.81 -2.81
CA LEU A 202 12.99 -0.94 -2.78
C LEU A 202 13.53 -1.60 -1.51
N HIS A 203 12.77 -1.56 -0.42
CA HIS A 203 13.14 -2.12 0.88
C HIS A 203 12.97 -3.65 0.96
N LEU A 204 12.36 -4.28 -0.03
CA LEU A 204 12.07 -5.72 -0.03
C LEU A 204 13.03 -6.49 -0.92
N ASP A 205 13.48 -7.63 -0.39
CA ASP A 205 14.18 -8.66 -1.15
C ASP A 205 13.17 -9.65 -1.74
N ASP A 206 13.46 -10.13 -2.95
CA ASP A 206 12.67 -11.18 -3.58
C ASP A 206 12.90 -12.54 -2.88
N ARG A 207 11.85 -13.33 -2.78
CA ARG A 207 11.93 -14.68 -2.17
C ARG A 207 12.44 -15.73 -3.12
N HIS A 208 12.22 -15.54 -4.41
CA HIS A 208 12.44 -16.54 -5.45
C HIS A 208 13.77 -16.35 -6.16
N ILE A 209 14.33 -15.14 -6.14
CA ILE A 209 15.56 -14.77 -6.82
C ILE A 209 16.56 -14.26 -5.80
N ARG A 210 17.81 -14.71 -5.95
CA ARG A 210 18.96 -14.25 -5.15
C ARG A 210 20.11 -13.89 -6.04
N ASN A 211 20.99 -13.05 -5.52
CA ASN A 211 22.32 -12.86 -6.08
C ASN A 211 23.13 -14.15 -5.91
N THR A 212 24.10 -14.41 -6.80
CA THR A 212 24.96 -15.62 -6.74
C THR A 212 25.85 -15.69 -5.51
N ASP A 213 26.02 -14.57 -4.79
CA ASP A 213 26.69 -14.54 -3.48
C ASP A 213 25.76 -14.92 -2.31
N GLY A 214 24.51 -15.31 -2.61
CA GLY A 214 23.49 -15.69 -1.63
C GLY A 214 22.79 -14.52 -0.96
N SER A 215 23.12 -13.26 -1.28
CA SER A 215 22.41 -12.10 -0.78
C SER A 215 21.02 -11.96 -1.43
N GLY A 216 20.10 -11.26 -0.74
CA GLY A 216 18.77 -10.98 -1.28
C GLY A 216 18.85 -10.09 -2.51
N PHE A 217 18.06 -10.43 -3.55
CA PHE A 217 17.91 -9.61 -4.74
C PHE A 217 16.66 -8.73 -4.66
N SER A 218 16.67 -7.58 -5.30
CA SER A 218 15.59 -6.61 -5.26
C SER A 218 14.25 -7.15 -5.76
N ALA A 219 13.23 -7.14 -4.91
CA ALA A 219 11.86 -7.43 -5.33
C ALA A 219 11.33 -6.38 -6.34
N THR A 220 11.73 -5.13 -6.19
CA THR A 220 11.40 -4.03 -7.13
C THR A 220 11.88 -4.32 -8.54
N ILE A 221 13.16 -4.69 -8.68
CA ILE A 221 13.76 -5.00 -9.99
C ILE A 221 13.08 -6.24 -10.57
N THR A 222 12.85 -7.26 -9.74
CA THR A 222 12.13 -8.48 -10.15
C THR A 222 10.77 -8.16 -10.75
N ASP A 223 9.97 -7.41 -10.03
CA ASP A 223 8.59 -7.10 -10.43
C ASP A 223 8.55 -6.24 -11.69
N ALA A 224 9.34 -5.16 -11.73
CA ALA A 224 9.38 -4.25 -12.87
C ALA A 224 9.91 -4.93 -14.14
N ALA A 225 11.01 -5.69 -14.04
CA ALA A 225 11.62 -6.37 -15.17
C ALA A 225 10.69 -7.44 -15.75
N ILE A 226 10.12 -8.30 -14.91
CA ILE A 226 9.22 -9.37 -15.36
C ILE A 226 7.96 -8.78 -15.99
N PHE A 227 7.31 -7.82 -15.30
CA PHE A 227 6.09 -7.22 -15.81
C PHE A 227 6.29 -6.55 -17.17
N MET A 228 7.31 -5.70 -17.29
CA MET A 228 7.55 -4.95 -18.52
C MET A 228 8.05 -5.84 -19.65
N ALA A 229 9.00 -6.74 -19.39
CA ALA A 229 9.52 -7.64 -20.42
C ALA A 229 8.42 -8.50 -21.03
N ASN A 230 7.50 -9.02 -20.22
CA ASN A 230 6.43 -9.89 -20.69
C ASN A 230 5.27 -9.15 -21.35
N ASN A 231 5.00 -7.88 -21.02
CA ASN A 231 3.74 -7.25 -21.34
C ASN A 231 3.87 -5.98 -22.21
N HIS A 232 5.03 -5.31 -22.29
CA HIS A 232 5.15 -4.00 -22.91
C HIS A 232 4.71 -3.96 -24.38
N LYS A 233 4.98 -5.02 -25.15
CA LYS A 233 4.60 -5.08 -26.58
C LYS A 233 3.09 -5.06 -26.75
N ARG A 234 2.40 -5.97 -26.04
CA ARG A 234 0.94 -6.09 -26.12
C ARG A 234 0.21 -4.86 -25.59
N LEU A 235 0.72 -4.26 -24.52
CA LEU A 235 0.17 -3.01 -23.99
C LEU A 235 0.30 -1.87 -25.00
N ARG A 236 1.47 -1.72 -25.65
CA ARG A 236 1.69 -0.69 -26.68
C ARG A 236 0.88 -0.93 -27.96
N GLU A 237 0.75 -2.18 -28.41
CA GLU A 237 -0.11 -2.55 -29.53
C GLU A 237 -1.57 -2.19 -29.28
N ALA A 238 -2.01 -2.28 -28.03
CA ALA A 238 -3.34 -1.84 -27.60
C ALA A 238 -3.44 -0.31 -27.38
N GLY A 239 -2.38 0.46 -27.63
CA GLY A 239 -2.35 1.90 -27.41
C GLY A 239 -2.33 2.33 -25.95
N ALA A 240 -2.01 1.41 -25.04
CA ALA A 240 -1.97 1.68 -23.59
C ALA A 240 -0.61 2.21 -23.15
N SER A 241 -0.61 3.09 -22.17
CA SER A 241 0.59 3.53 -21.47
C SER A 241 1.20 2.42 -20.61
N LEU A 242 2.54 2.43 -20.50
CA LEU A 242 3.29 1.53 -19.63
C LEU A 242 3.44 2.17 -18.25
N VAL A 243 2.73 1.67 -17.24
CA VAL A 243 2.62 2.36 -15.96
C VAL A 243 2.90 1.43 -14.78
N LEU A 244 3.76 1.90 -13.88
CA LEU A 244 4.02 1.29 -12.57
C LEU A 244 3.51 2.18 -11.44
N TYR A 245 3.37 1.59 -10.26
CA TYR A 245 3.24 2.29 -8.98
C TYR A 245 4.46 2.03 -8.12
N MET A 246 5.01 3.08 -7.51
CA MET A 246 6.24 3.07 -6.74
C MET A 246 5.91 3.30 -5.26
N PRO A 247 5.89 2.23 -4.44
CA PRO A 247 5.53 2.33 -3.03
C PRO A 247 6.74 2.70 -2.15
N LYS A 248 6.46 3.18 -0.95
CA LYS A 248 7.38 3.31 0.18
C LYS A 248 8.65 4.13 -0.11
N ILE A 249 8.62 5.05 -1.09
CA ILE A 249 9.72 5.99 -1.34
C ILE A 249 9.82 6.97 -0.17
N GLN A 250 11.02 7.17 0.35
CA GLN A 250 11.30 8.15 1.41
C GLN A 250 12.02 9.40 0.91
N THR A 251 12.89 9.27 -0.08
CA THR A 251 13.79 10.35 -0.51
C THR A 251 13.84 10.50 -2.02
N ALA A 252 14.25 11.69 -2.45
CA ALA A 252 14.51 11.97 -3.86
C ALA A 252 15.65 11.10 -4.43
N GLU A 253 16.59 10.67 -3.60
CA GLU A 253 17.67 9.76 -4.02
C GLU A 253 17.13 8.35 -4.33
N GLU A 254 16.16 7.87 -3.53
CA GLU A 254 15.45 6.62 -3.83
C GLU A 254 14.63 6.75 -5.12
N ALA A 255 14.02 7.91 -5.36
CA ALA A 255 13.31 8.21 -6.61
C ALA A 255 14.26 8.25 -7.81
N ALA A 256 15.47 8.80 -7.64
CA ALA A 256 16.50 8.79 -8.67
C ALA A 256 16.95 7.36 -9.03
N LEU A 257 17.10 6.48 -8.05
CA LEU A 257 17.37 5.06 -8.32
C LEU A 257 16.24 4.39 -9.10
N TRP A 258 14.98 4.70 -8.78
CA TRP A 258 13.85 4.24 -9.59
C TRP A 258 13.97 4.72 -11.03
N SER A 259 14.32 5.99 -11.25
CA SER A 259 14.56 6.54 -12.60
C SER A 259 15.67 5.78 -13.34
N ASP A 260 16.76 5.45 -12.65
CA ASP A 260 17.86 4.66 -13.22
C ASP A 260 17.40 3.24 -13.60
N ILE A 261 16.61 2.58 -12.75
CA ILE A 261 16.04 1.26 -13.02
C ILE A 261 15.15 1.30 -14.26
N LEU A 262 14.26 2.30 -14.35
CA LEU A 262 13.36 2.44 -15.49
C LEU A 262 14.12 2.76 -16.78
N SER A 263 15.09 3.65 -16.74
CA SER A 263 15.93 4.00 -17.90
C SER A 263 16.75 2.80 -18.39
N ALA A 264 17.30 2.01 -17.46
CA ALA A 264 18.03 0.79 -17.82
C ALA A 264 17.10 -0.26 -18.46
N LEU A 265 15.90 -0.40 -17.92
CA LEU A 265 14.89 -1.32 -18.47
C LEU A 265 14.41 -0.87 -19.86
N GLU A 266 14.13 0.41 -20.06
CA GLU A 266 13.78 1.00 -21.34
C GLU A 266 14.86 0.74 -22.38
N LYS A 267 16.11 1.02 -22.03
CA LYS A 267 17.27 0.75 -22.90
C LYS A 267 17.35 -0.72 -23.28
N HIS A 268 17.17 -1.63 -22.30
CA HIS A 268 17.20 -3.07 -22.54
C HIS A 268 16.08 -3.54 -23.49
N LEU A 269 14.88 -2.98 -23.31
CA LEU A 269 13.69 -3.31 -24.12
C LEU A 269 13.63 -2.56 -25.46
N GLY A 270 14.59 -1.68 -25.76
CA GLY A 270 14.60 -0.86 -26.97
C GLY A 270 13.51 0.21 -26.99
N LEU A 271 13.10 0.70 -25.82
CA LEU A 271 12.14 1.76 -25.64
C LEU A 271 12.84 3.13 -25.55
N SER A 272 12.14 4.19 -25.93
CA SER A 272 12.62 5.55 -25.71
C SER A 272 12.53 5.94 -24.23
N GLU A 273 13.41 6.85 -23.79
CA GLU A 273 13.42 7.37 -22.43
C GLU A 273 12.06 7.97 -22.03
N GLY A 274 11.55 7.58 -20.88
CA GLY A 274 10.25 7.99 -20.37
C GLY A 274 9.06 7.23 -20.97
N SER A 275 9.30 6.13 -21.70
CA SER A 275 8.21 5.24 -22.15
C SER A 275 7.52 4.54 -20.99
N ILE A 276 8.28 4.19 -19.93
CA ILE A 276 7.75 3.62 -18.70
C ILE A 276 7.53 4.74 -17.71
N MET A 277 6.33 4.82 -17.18
CA MET A 277 5.90 5.88 -16.28
C MET A 277 5.50 5.33 -14.92
N GLY A 278 5.45 6.19 -13.91
CA GLY A 278 5.04 5.77 -12.59
C GLY A 278 4.34 6.84 -11.76
N TYR A 279 3.38 6.35 -11.00
CA TYR A 279 2.86 7.05 -9.84
C TYR A 279 3.76 6.78 -8.64
N VAL A 280 3.91 7.77 -7.77
CA VAL A 280 4.51 7.59 -6.45
C VAL A 280 3.42 7.59 -5.39
N LEU A 281 3.34 6.52 -4.62
CA LEU A 281 2.50 6.47 -3.44
C LEU A 281 3.22 7.22 -2.31
N VAL A 282 2.67 8.37 -1.90
CA VAL A 282 3.21 9.16 -0.80
C VAL A 282 2.63 8.61 0.50
N GLU A 283 3.36 7.70 1.08
CA GLU A 283 2.95 6.92 2.26
C GLU A 283 4.05 6.83 3.32
N GLN A 284 5.13 7.59 3.11
CA GLN A 284 6.22 7.74 4.07
C GLN A 284 6.37 9.23 4.40
N VAL A 285 6.44 9.55 5.68
CA VAL A 285 6.50 10.95 6.13
C VAL A 285 7.69 11.71 5.55
N GLU A 286 8.82 11.03 5.37
CA GLU A 286 10.02 11.61 4.76
C GLU A 286 9.74 12.14 3.34
N ALA A 287 8.94 11.43 2.55
CA ALA A 287 8.58 11.84 1.20
C ALA A 287 7.86 13.19 1.18
N SER A 288 7.04 13.50 2.19
CA SER A 288 6.34 14.78 2.30
C SER A 288 7.25 15.98 2.46
N PHE A 289 8.51 15.75 2.89
CA PHE A 289 9.55 16.78 2.95
C PHE A 289 10.27 16.97 1.62
N GLN A 290 10.12 16.06 0.64
CA GLN A 290 10.90 16.03 -0.59
C GLN A 290 10.04 15.84 -1.85
N LEU A 291 8.78 16.31 -1.85
CA LEU A 291 7.84 16.03 -2.95
C LEU A 291 8.33 16.57 -4.30
N MET A 292 8.77 17.82 -4.35
CA MET A 292 9.26 18.42 -5.59
C MET A 292 10.59 17.81 -6.02
N GLU A 293 11.44 17.47 -5.07
CA GLU A 293 12.71 16.81 -5.29
C GLU A 293 12.52 15.37 -5.82
N ILE A 294 11.54 14.61 -5.31
CA ILE A 294 11.14 13.29 -5.81
C ILE A 294 10.63 13.41 -7.25
N ARG A 295 9.76 14.38 -7.51
CA ARG A 295 9.21 14.64 -8.83
C ARG A 295 10.31 14.98 -9.84
N ALA A 296 11.26 15.85 -9.45
CA ALA A 296 12.39 16.24 -10.27
C ALA A 296 13.34 15.05 -10.55
N ALA A 297 13.62 14.22 -9.54
CA ALA A 297 14.49 13.05 -9.67
C ALA A 297 13.92 11.98 -10.63
N LEU A 298 12.60 11.80 -10.65
CA LEU A 298 11.93 10.89 -11.60
C LEU A 298 11.79 11.51 -13.00
N GLY A 299 11.71 12.84 -13.09
CA GLY A 299 11.64 13.55 -14.35
C GLY A 299 10.56 13.02 -15.32
N LYS A 300 10.96 12.52 -16.48
CA LYS A 300 10.04 11.99 -17.50
C LYS A 300 9.29 10.72 -17.09
N HIS A 301 9.74 10.01 -16.08
CA HIS A 301 9.05 8.82 -15.58
C HIS A 301 7.91 9.16 -14.63
N PHE A 302 7.85 10.40 -14.11
CA PHE A 302 6.84 10.80 -13.14
C PHE A 302 5.52 11.23 -13.78
N ILE A 303 4.40 10.72 -13.30
CA ILE A 303 3.05 11.12 -13.76
C ILE A 303 2.17 11.66 -12.64
N GLY A 304 2.42 11.30 -11.39
CA GLY A 304 1.59 11.79 -10.29
C GLY A 304 1.92 11.22 -8.94
N PHE A 305 1.31 11.84 -7.94
CA PHE A 305 1.29 11.35 -6.57
C PHE A 305 -0.06 10.75 -6.22
N ASN A 306 -0.02 9.75 -5.34
CA ASN A 306 -1.20 9.23 -4.67
C ASN A 306 -1.03 9.34 -3.16
N THR A 307 -2.10 9.72 -2.45
CA THR A 307 -2.10 9.79 -1.00
C THR A 307 -2.41 8.44 -0.38
N GLY A 308 -1.48 7.87 0.41
CA GLY A 308 -1.62 6.60 1.15
C GLY A 308 -1.80 6.84 2.65
N ARG A 309 -2.98 6.56 3.21
CA ARG A 309 -3.33 6.97 4.57
C ARG A 309 -2.66 6.15 5.66
N TRP A 310 -2.84 4.84 5.67
CA TRP A 310 -2.44 4.01 6.82
C TRP A 310 -0.93 3.93 6.99
N ASP A 311 -0.22 3.65 5.92
CA ASP A 311 1.25 3.66 5.91
C ASP A 311 1.82 5.03 6.28
N TYR A 312 1.18 6.12 5.81
CA TYR A 312 1.63 7.46 6.17
C TYR A 312 1.53 7.71 7.67
N ILE A 313 0.39 7.40 8.29
CA ILE A 313 0.20 7.52 9.74
C ILE A 313 1.23 6.67 10.48
N ASN A 314 1.46 5.43 10.04
CA ASN A 314 2.46 4.55 10.63
C ASN A 314 3.87 5.15 10.52
N SER A 315 4.24 5.72 9.37
CA SER A 315 5.55 6.33 9.16
C SER A 315 5.77 7.56 10.04
N VAL A 316 4.72 8.36 10.30
CA VAL A 316 4.78 9.47 11.28
C VAL A 316 4.99 8.93 12.69
N SER A 317 4.22 7.92 13.09
CA SER A 317 4.37 7.23 14.37
C SER A 317 5.79 6.70 14.59
N ASP A 318 6.36 6.08 13.56
CA ASP A 318 7.73 5.57 13.57
C ASP A 318 8.79 6.68 13.67
N ALA A 319 8.63 7.74 12.89
CA ALA A 319 9.57 8.87 12.90
C ALA A 319 9.57 9.60 14.24
N MET A 320 8.45 9.58 14.95
CA MET A 320 8.22 10.24 16.24
C MET A 320 8.22 9.26 17.43
N ALA A 321 8.65 8.02 17.23
CA ALA A 321 8.63 6.99 18.30
C ALA A 321 9.46 7.41 19.52
N TRP A 322 10.54 8.15 19.32
CA TRP A 322 11.42 8.69 20.37
C TRP A 322 10.83 9.85 21.16
N ASP A 323 9.82 10.55 20.65
CA ASP A 323 9.21 11.72 21.30
C ASP A 323 8.07 11.26 22.24
N PRO A 324 8.22 11.39 23.57
CA PRO A 324 7.19 10.96 24.52
C PRO A 324 5.91 11.80 24.43
N ALA A 325 5.96 13.00 23.84
CA ALA A 325 4.79 13.85 23.67
C ALA A 325 3.97 13.49 22.42
N PHE A 326 4.56 12.75 21.47
CA PHE A 326 3.85 12.33 20.27
C PHE A 326 3.05 11.05 20.56
N ILE A 327 1.76 11.20 20.81
CA ILE A 327 0.83 10.11 21.09
C ILE A 327 -0.41 10.29 20.22
N ASN A 328 -0.60 9.38 19.28
CA ASN A 328 -1.77 9.38 18.42
C ASN A 328 -3.08 9.19 19.19
N PRO A 329 -4.20 9.75 18.74
CA PRO A 329 -5.53 9.47 19.29
C PRO A 329 -6.09 8.13 18.79
N ASN A 330 -7.37 7.88 19.04
CA ASN A 330 -8.11 6.80 18.40
C ASN A 330 -7.90 6.86 16.87
N ILE A 331 -7.75 5.70 16.24
CA ILE A 331 -7.46 5.62 14.81
C ILE A 331 -8.57 6.24 13.93
N ASP A 332 -9.83 6.15 14.36
CA ASP A 332 -10.98 6.73 13.66
C ASP A 332 -10.99 8.27 13.70
N ALA A 333 -10.30 8.89 14.65
CA ALA A 333 -10.11 10.33 14.72
C ALA A 333 -9.04 10.84 13.73
N ILE A 334 -8.14 9.98 13.25
CA ILE A 334 -7.07 10.37 12.32
C ILE A 334 -7.60 10.32 10.87
N THR A 335 -8.49 11.24 10.56
CA THR A 335 -9.04 11.41 9.21
C THR A 335 -8.09 12.25 8.33
N MET A 336 -8.40 12.38 7.04
CA MET A 336 -7.63 13.25 6.13
C MET A 336 -7.71 14.74 6.49
N THR A 337 -8.60 15.12 7.41
CA THR A 337 -8.71 16.49 7.94
C THR A 337 -8.03 16.68 9.29
N TYR A 338 -7.46 15.63 9.86
CA TYR A 338 -6.73 15.69 11.13
C TYR A 338 -5.34 16.32 10.95
N GLY A 339 -4.90 17.17 11.85
CA GLY A 339 -3.58 17.79 12.00
C GLY A 339 -2.57 17.52 10.88
N TYR A 340 -1.65 16.60 11.12
CA TYR A 340 -0.58 16.29 10.15
C TYR A 340 -1.11 15.69 8.83
N MET A 341 -2.28 15.01 8.83
CA MET A 341 -2.87 14.45 7.60
C MET A 341 -3.35 15.53 6.65
N ARG A 342 -3.95 16.60 7.17
CA ARG A 342 -4.37 17.75 6.37
C ARG A 342 -3.18 18.47 5.73
N VAL A 343 -2.11 18.66 6.50
CA VAL A 343 -0.88 19.29 5.99
C VAL A 343 -0.22 18.43 4.92
N TYR A 344 -0.13 17.14 5.15
CA TYR A 344 0.38 16.18 4.18
C TYR A 344 -0.38 16.22 2.85
N GLU A 345 -1.72 16.11 2.89
CA GLU A 345 -2.57 16.15 1.68
C GLU A 345 -2.42 17.48 0.95
N ASP A 346 -2.40 18.60 1.67
CA ASP A 346 -2.20 19.94 1.08
C ASP A 346 -0.85 20.04 0.35
N ARG A 347 0.22 19.51 0.94
CA ARG A 347 1.53 19.51 0.29
C ARG A 347 1.55 18.66 -0.98
N VAL A 348 0.92 17.48 -0.96
CA VAL A 348 0.83 16.61 -2.14
C VAL A 348 0.09 17.29 -3.29
N ARG A 349 -1.10 17.86 -3.03
CA ARG A 349 -1.86 18.57 -4.07
C ARG A 349 -1.10 19.74 -4.66
N ARG A 350 -0.40 20.54 -3.83
CA ARG A 350 0.39 21.68 -4.26
C ARG A 350 1.60 21.25 -5.10
N ALA A 351 2.28 20.17 -4.72
CA ALA A 351 3.35 19.59 -5.51
C ALA A 351 2.88 19.11 -6.90
N CYS A 352 1.69 18.51 -6.99
CA CYS A 352 1.10 18.12 -8.28
C CYS A 352 0.70 19.33 -9.13
N SER A 353 0.27 20.42 -8.49
CA SER A 353 -0.22 21.65 -9.14
C SER A 353 0.89 22.65 -9.47
N THR A 354 2.14 22.39 -9.09
CA THR A 354 3.29 23.19 -9.49
C THR A 354 3.71 22.77 -10.91
N PRO A 355 3.77 23.66 -11.91
CA PRO A 355 4.21 23.29 -13.24
C PRO A 355 5.72 23.02 -13.26
N ASP A 356 6.16 22.14 -14.15
CA ASP A 356 7.58 21.99 -14.48
C ASP A 356 8.02 23.10 -15.46
N LYS A 357 9.30 23.09 -15.87
CA LYS A 357 9.83 24.08 -16.83
C LYS A 357 9.19 24.05 -18.21
N LEU A 358 8.44 22.98 -18.52
CA LEU A 358 7.68 22.83 -19.76
C LEU A 358 6.22 23.26 -19.58
N GLY A 359 5.84 23.74 -18.39
CA GLY A 359 4.47 24.08 -18.04
C GLY A 359 3.56 22.88 -17.78
N GLN A 360 4.13 21.68 -17.56
CA GLN A 360 3.38 20.44 -17.35
C GLN A 360 3.06 20.25 -15.86
N PHE A 361 1.84 19.80 -15.58
CA PHE A 361 1.35 19.46 -14.26
C PHE A 361 1.38 17.94 -14.04
N ALA A 362 1.15 17.53 -12.79
CA ALA A 362 1.06 16.13 -12.41
C ALA A 362 -0.36 15.77 -11.92
N LEU A 363 -0.66 14.48 -11.92
CA LEU A 363 -1.91 13.97 -11.38
C LEU A 363 -1.82 13.79 -9.86
N TRP A 364 -2.89 14.13 -9.16
CA TRP A 364 -3.08 13.77 -7.76
C TRP A 364 -4.22 12.78 -7.62
N GLN A 365 -3.92 11.59 -7.13
CA GLN A 365 -4.89 10.56 -6.79
C GLN A 365 -5.21 10.61 -5.29
N GLY A 366 -6.49 10.69 -4.94
CA GLY A 366 -6.95 10.60 -3.56
C GLY A 366 -6.76 9.20 -2.97
N GLY A 367 -7.04 9.07 -1.67
CA GLY A 367 -6.88 7.81 -0.95
C GLY A 367 -7.86 6.72 -1.40
N MET A 368 -7.60 5.49 -0.97
CA MET A 368 -8.46 4.34 -1.24
C MET A 368 -9.77 4.43 -0.45
N GLU A 369 -10.89 4.14 -1.11
CA GLU A 369 -12.16 3.88 -0.46
C GLU A 369 -12.24 2.39 -0.08
N PRO A 370 -12.15 2.04 1.21
CA PRO A 370 -12.01 0.65 1.63
C PRO A 370 -13.34 -0.10 1.77
N ASN A 371 -14.49 0.58 1.69
CA ASN A 371 -15.79 -0.05 1.89
C ASN A 371 -16.07 -1.13 0.85
N ILE A 372 -16.51 -2.30 1.31
CA ILE A 372 -17.01 -3.38 0.49
C ILE A 372 -18.53 -3.38 0.65
N PRO A 373 -19.33 -3.10 -0.40
CA PRO A 373 -20.77 -2.94 -0.28
C PRO A 373 -21.46 -4.33 -0.26
N VAL A 374 -21.21 -5.06 0.80
CA VAL A 374 -21.78 -6.39 1.12
C VAL A 374 -22.25 -6.34 2.56
N GLY A 375 -23.49 -6.78 2.81
CA GLY A 375 -24.10 -6.78 4.14
C GLY A 375 -25.58 -6.41 4.09
N SER A 376 -26.12 -5.90 5.19
CA SER A 376 -27.50 -5.44 5.26
C SER A 376 -27.73 -4.22 4.34
N GLU A 377 -28.96 -4.02 3.90
CA GLU A 377 -29.32 -2.85 3.06
C GLU A 377 -28.96 -1.53 3.75
N LYS A 378 -29.21 -1.44 5.05
CA LYS A 378 -28.89 -0.26 5.83
C LYS A 378 -27.39 -0.01 5.93
N GLY A 379 -26.61 -1.05 6.26
CA GLY A 379 -25.15 -0.95 6.35
C GLY A 379 -24.53 -0.55 5.01
N VAL A 380 -25.00 -1.14 3.91
CA VAL A 380 -24.57 -0.77 2.55
C VAL A 380 -24.90 0.70 2.26
N ALA A 381 -26.12 1.15 2.54
CA ALA A 381 -26.53 2.53 2.28
C ALA A 381 -25.70 3.54 3.08
N ASP A 382 -25.43 3.27 4.36
CA ASP A 382 -24.63 4.14 5.23
C ASP A 382 -23.15 4.17 4.82
N GLY A 383 -22.60 3.02 4.42
CA GLY A 383 -21.24 2.92 3.87
C GLY A 383 -21.08 3.70 2.56
N MET A 384 -22.05 3.60 1.67
CA MET A 384 -22.06 4.35 0.41
C MET A 384 -22.15 5.87 0.63
N LYS A 385 -22.95 6.34 1.58
CA LYS A 385 -23.02 7.77 1.94
C LYS A 385 -21.64 8.28 2.40
N ARG A 386 -20.96 7.52 3.26
CA ARG A 386 -19.61 7.90 3.72
C ARG A 386 -18.62 7.94 2.57
N ALA A 387 -18.63 6.93 1.69
CA ALA A 387 -17.75 6.87 0.52
C ALA A 387 -17.97 8.05 -0.43
N VAL A 388 -19.22 8.40 -0.72
CA VAL A 388 -19.57 9.56 -1.56
C VAL A 388 -19.11 10.86 -0.90
N ALA A 389 -19.36 11.05 0.40
CA ALA A 389 -18.92 12.26 1.12
C ALA A 389 -17.39 12.41 1.12
N GLY A 390 -16.65 11.31 1.30
CA GLY A 390 -15.19 11.29 1.18
C GLY A 390 -14.72 11.66 -0.24
N ALA A 391 -15.36 11.10 -1.26
CA ALA A 391 -15.07 11.39 -2.65
C ALA A 391 -15.36 12.86 -3.01
N GLU A 392 -16.48 13.40 -2.54
CA GLU A 392 -16.85 14.82 -2.75
C GLU A 392 -15.86 15.77 -2.07
N ARG A 393 -15.34 15.41 -0.90
CA ARG A 393 -14.28 16.18 -0.25
C ARG A 393 -13.02 16.20 -1.12
N GLU A 394 -12.50 15.05 -1.50
CA GLU A 394 -11.28 14.93 -2.30
C GLU A 394 -11.42 15.64 -3.65
N GLN A 395 -12.57 15.51 -4.30
CA GLN A 395 -12.85 16.22 -5.55
C GLN A 395 -12.82 17.74 -5.36
N ARG A 396 -13.44 18.27 -4.28
CA ARG A 396 -13.37 19.72 -3.97
C ARG A 396 -11.94 20.17 -3.68
N GLU A 397 -11.13 19.34 -3.03
CA GLU A 397 -9.72 19.63 -2.75
C GLU A 397 -8.84 19.59 -4.00
N GLY A 398 -9.31 19.06 -5.12
CA GLY A 398 -8.61 19.07 -6.41
C GLY A 398 -8.03 17.73 -6.84
N ALA A 399 -8.39 16.63 -6.18
CA ALA A 399 -7.98 15.30 -6.63
C ALA A 399 -8.52 14.99 -8.02
N ASN A 400 -7.71 14.35 -8.86
CA ASN A 400 -8.11 13.93 -10.21
C ASN A 400 -8.97 12.67 -10.20
N GLY A 401 -8.90 11.88 -9.14
CA GLY A 401 -9.65 10.67 -8.90
C GLY A 401 -9.30 10.06 -7.55
N LYS A 402 -9.75 8.85 -7.30
CA LYS A 402 -9.41 8.09 -6.10
C LYS A 402 -9.40 6.59 -6.35
N TRP A 403 -8.84 5.85 -5.41
CA TRP A 403 -8.93 4.41 -5.41
C TRP A 403 -10.21 3.90 -4.77
N VAL A 404 -10.67 2.75 -5.24
CA VAL A 404 -11.73 1.96 -4.60
C VAL A 404 -11.27 0.51 -4.45
N ALA A 405 -11.57 -0.09 -3.32
CA ALA A 405 -11.15 -1.46 -3.02
C ALA A 405 -12.04 -2.53 -3.66
N HIS A 406 -13.25 -2.16 -4.10
CA HIS A 406 -14.21 -3.10 -4.63
C HIS A 406 -14.87 -2.57 -5.92
N TRP A 407 -15.04 -3.43 -6.92
CA TRP A 407 -15.55 -3.06 -8.25
C TRP A 407 -16.92 -2.34 -8.21
N LYS A 408 -17.82 -2.72 -7.30
CA LYS A 408 -19.13 -2.06 -7.13
C LYS A 408 -18.99 -0.59 -6.77
N MET A 409 -17.95 -0.23 -6.02
CA MET A 409 -17.71 1.15 -5.56
C MET A 409 -17.35 2.09 -6.71
N VAL A 410 -16.80 1.59 -7.81
CA VAL A 410 -16.52 2.40 -9.01
C VAL A 410 -17.77 3.16 -9.46
N HIS A 411 -18.91 2.45 -9.58
CA HIS A 411 -20.15 3.03 -10.05
C HIS A 411 -20.83 3.95 -9.03
N ILE A 412 -20.43 3.87 -7.77
CA ILE A 412 -20.97 4.67 -6.66
C ILE A 412 -20.21 6.00 -6.56
N VAL A 413 -18.87 5.98 -6.70
CA VAL A 413 -18.05 7.19 -6.50
C VAL A 413 -17.75 7.95 -7.81
N ARG A 414 -17.74 7.30 -8.97
CA ARG A 414 -17.50 7.93 -10.27
C ARG A 414 -18.37 9.16 -10.54
N PRO A 415 -19.71 9.16 -10.24
CA PRO A 415 -20.56 10.32 -10.48
C PRO A 415 -20.10 11.61 -9.78
N VAL A 416 -19.31 11.51 -8.71
CA VAL A 416 -18.75 12.68 -8.02
C VAL A 416 -17.81 13.45 -8.94
N TRP A 417 -16.92 12.75 -9.65
CA TRP A 417 -15.99 13.39 -10.59
C TRP A 417 -16.64 13.77 -11.92
N GLU A 418 -17.61 12.99 -12.39
CA GLU A 418 -18.36 13.31 -13.60
C GLU A 418 -19.08 14.66 -13.49
N LYS A 419 -19.51 15.05 -12.30
CA LYS A 419 -20.10 16.38 -12.04
C LYS A 419 -19.12 17.53 -12.27
N ALA A 420 -17.80 17.28 -12.24
CA ALA A 420 -16.81 18.32 -12.50
C ALA A 420 -16.81 18.79 -13.97
N GLY A 421 -17.39 18.01 -14.90
CA GLY A 421 -17.57 18.38 -16.31
C GLY A 421 -16.28 18.45 -17.13
N GLN A 422 -15.16 17.94 -16.59
CA GLN A 422 -13.85 17.91 -17.25
C GLN A 422 -13.13 16.60 -16.95
N ALA A 423 -12.15 16.22 -17.79
CA ALA A 423 -11.46 14.94 -17.69
C ALA A 423 -10.66 14.77 -16.40
N ASN A 424 -10.09 15.87 -15.89
CA ASN A 424 -9.29 15.89 -14.66
C ASN A 424 -9.22 17.33 -14.12
N GLN A 425 -8.52 17.52 -13.01
CA GLN A 425 -8.33 18.83 -12.36
C GLN A 425 -6.87 19.32 -12.44
N MET A 426 -6.04 18.76 -13.34
CA MET A 426 -4.69 19.26 -13.56
C MET A 426 -4.69 20.74 -13.91
N GLY A 427 -3.70 21.47 -13.42
CA GLY A 427 -3.58 22.91 -13.64
C GLY A 427 -4.50 23.76 -12.77
N ARG A 428 -5.28 23.17 -11.86
CA ARG A 428 -5.99 23.95 -10.83
C ARG A 428 -4.98 24.70 -9.98
N GLN A 429 -5.19 25.99 -9.82
CA GLN A 429 -4.24 26.87 -9.15
C GLN A 429 -4.28 26.70 -7.63
N PHE A 430 -3.12 26.47 -7.04
CA PHE A 430 -2.86 26.45 -5.60
C PHE A 430 -1.60 27.28 -5.30
N PRO A 431 -1.43 27.78 -4.06
CA PRO A 431 -0.17 28.41 -3.66
C PRO A 431 1.01 27.45 -3.82
N LEU A 432 2.17 27.97 -4.22
CA LEU A 432 3.40 27.17 -4.27
C LEU A 432 3.77 26.66 -2.88
N LEU A 433 4.49 25.53 -2.85
CA LEU A 433 5.01 24.96 -1.62
C LEU A 433 5.99 25.93 -0.96
N THR A 434 5.92 26.02 0.36
CA THR A 434 6.90 26.68 1.21
C THR A 434 7.65 25.63 2.04
N TYR A 435 8.82 26.03 2.53
CA TYR A 435 9.76 25.11 3.21
C TYR A 435 10.25 25.73 4.52
N THR A 436 9.32 26.31 5.27
CA THR A 436 9.55 26.91 6.58
C THR A 436 9.56 25.87 7.70
N GLN A 437 10.03 26.27 8.88
CA GLN A 437 9.93 25.43 10.07
C GLN A 437 8.47 25.10 10.42
N ALA A 438 7.55 26.04 10.24
CA ALA A 438 6.12 25.81 10.46
C ALA A 438 5.53 24.74 9.52
N ASP A 439 5.99 24.72 8.25
CA ASP A 439 5.59 23.67 7.32
C ASP A 439 6.10 22.28 7.76
N ALA A 440 7.34 22.22 8.28
CA ALA A 440 7.92 20.99 8.82
C ALA A 440 7.18 20.52 10.07
N ASP A 441 6.90 21.41 11.01
CA ASP A 441 6.18 21.11 12.24
C ASP A 441 4.74 20.64 11.95
N GLY A 442 4.11 21.19 10.93
CA GLY A 442 2.78 20.80 10.48
C GLY A 442 2.68 19.33 10.06
N LEU A 443 3.75 18.74 9.52
CA LEU A 443 3.79 17.34 9.09
C LEU A 443 3.82 16.31 10.25
N THR A 444 3.96 16.79 11.49
CA THR A 444 3.85 15.98 12.71
C THR A 444 2.87 16.60 13.72
N LEU A 445 1.98 17.48 13.27
CA LEU A 445 1.04 18.21 14.13
C LEU A 445 -0.03 17.28 14.68
N LEU A 446 -0.04 17.08 15.99
CA LEU A 446 -1.16 16.45 16.69
C LEU A 446 -2.22 17.49 17.04
N GLU A 447 -3.48 17.09 16.95
CA GLU A 447 -4.63 17.86 17.44
C GLU A 447 -5.32 17.09 18.59
N PRO A 448 -5.99 17.79 19.52
CA PRO A 448 -6.75 17.12 20.56
C PRO A 448 -7.82 16.20 19.98
N ALA A 449 -7.78 14.94 20.35
CA ALA A 449 -8.75 13.95 19.92
C ALA A 449 -8.82 12.79 20.93
N PRO A 450 -9.91 12.00 20.95
CA PRO A 450 -10.14 10.97 21.97
C PRO A 450 -9.10 9.83 21.95
N ARG A 451 -8.83 9.30 23.15
CA ARG A 451 -8.17 8.02 23.41
C ARG A 451 -9.04 7.25 24.38
N THR A 452 -9.70 6.22 23.89
CA THR A 452 -10.75 5.53 24.65
C THR A 452 -10.52 4.03 24.73
N VAL A 453 -11.12 3.37 25.73
CA VAL A 453 -11.13 1.90 25.82
C VAL A 453 -11.75 1.30 24.56
N ARG A 454 -12.83 1.89 24.02
CA ARG A 454 -13.42 1.46 22.73
C ARG A 454 -12.40 1.55 21.59
N GLY A 455 -11.63 2.65 21.51
CA GLY A 455 -10.57 2.79 20.53
C GLY A 455 -9.50 1.72 20.67
N ALA A 456 -9.06 1.41 21.90
CA ALA A 456 -8.11 0.31 22.15
C ALA A 456 -8.66 -1.05 21.72
N ARG A 457 -9.95 -1.32 21.96
CA ARG A 457 -10.61 -2.56 21.50
C ARG A 457 -10.63 -2.67 19.98
N ASP A 458 -10.92 -1.59 19.27
CA ASP A 458 -10.86 -1.54 17.79
C ASP A 458 -9.46 -1.89 17.29
N LEU A 459 -8.44 -1.25 17.84
CA LEU A 459 -7.04 -1.50 17.47
C LEU A 459 -6.64 -2.97 17.68
N LEU A 460 -6.96 -3.54 18.84
CA LEU A 460 -6.62 -4.91 19.22
C LEU A 460 -7.37 -5.94 18.37
N SER A 461 -8.68 -5.75 18.21
CA SER A 461 -9.55 -6.68 17.48
C SER A 461 -9.16 -6.75 15.99
N VAL A 462 -9.02 -5.60 15.32
CA VAL A 462 -8.68 -5.60 13.89
C VAL A 462 -7.26 -6.10 13.64
N ALA A 463 -6.29 -5.78 14.51
CA ALA A 463 -4.94 -6.33 14.40
C ALA A 463 -4.94 -7.87 14.54
N ALA A 464 -5.69 -8.42 15.50
CA ALA A 464 -5.83 -9.87 15.67
C ALA A 464 -6.57 -10.52 14.49
N GLN A 465 -7.64 -9.91 13.98
CA GLN A 465 -8.36 -10.37 12.79
C GLN A 465 -7.44 -10.41 11.56
N TYR A 466 -6.67 -9.33 11.35
CA TYR A 466 -5.74 -9.27 10.21
C TYR A 466 -4.63 -10.33 10.33
N GLY A 467 -4.02 -10.46 11.52
CA GLY A 467 -3.02 -11.50 11.77
C GLY A 467 -3.55 -12.93 11.52
N ASN A 468 -4.81 -13.19 11.89
CA ASN A 468 -5.49 -14.45 11.60
C ASN A 468 -5.72 -14.67 10.10
N ALA A 469 -6.20 -13.64 9.40
CA ALA A 469 -6.40 -13.68 7.96
C ALA A 469 -5.09 -13.94 7.21
N PHE A 470 -4.04 -13.23 7.58
CA PHE A 470 -2.72 -13.41 6.99
C PHE A 470 -2.18 -14.83 7.23
N GLY A 471 -2.34 -15.37 8.43
CA GLY A 471 -1.97 -16.75 8.76
C GLY A 471 -2.73 -17.81 7.92
N GLN A 472 -3.89 -17.45 7.38
CA GLN A 472 -4.66 -18.26 6.44
C GLN A 472 -4.32 -17.97 4.96
N GLY A 473 -3.31 -17.13 4.71
CA GLY A 473 -2.84 -16.78 3.37
C GLY A 473 -3.58 -15.60 2.72
N MET A 474 -4.39 -14.85 3.47
CA MET A 474 -5.08 -13.67 2.97
C MET A 474 -4.31 -12.40 3.35
N GLN A 475 -3.74 -11.72 2.37
CA GLN A 475 -3.02 -10.46 2.59
C GLN A 475 -3.92 -9.24 2.47
N ALA A 476 -4.89 -9.26 1.55
CA ALA A 476 -6.00 -8.31 1.50
C ALA A 476 -7.24 -9.00 2.09
N ALA A 477 -7.67 -8.55 3.26
CA ALA A 477 -8.72 -9.19 4.02
C ALA A 477 -9.94 -8.28 4.16
N ALA A 478 -11.13 -8.84 3.94
CA ALA A 478 -12.38 -8.16 4.27
C ALA A 478 -12.65 -8.33 5.76
N LEU A 479 -12.47 -7.26 6.54
CA LEU A 479 -12.64 -7.26 7.99
C LEU A 479 -13.78 -6.33 8.40
N LYS A 480 -14.40 -6.65 9.52
CA LYS A 480 -15.35 -5.76 10.19
C LYS A 480 -14.66 -5.04 11.37
N PRO A 481 -15.02 -3.78 11.67
CA PRO A 481 -14.59 -3.11 12.89
C PRO A 481 -14.92 -3.91 14.15
N ALA A 482 -14.20 -3.66 15.24
CA ALA A 482 -14.32 -4.40 16.50
C ALA A 482 -15.72 -4.38 17.10
N ASP A 483 -16.48 -3.32 16.88
CA ASP A 483 -17.82 -3.12 17.42
C ASP A 483 -18.95 -3.77 16.58
N TYR A 484 -18.58 -4.60 15.57
CA TYR A 484 -19.59 -5.31 14.78
C TYR A 484 -20.31 -6.42 15.57
N PHE A 485 -19.73 -6.88 16.66
CA PHE A 485 -20.36 -7.90 17.49
C PHE A 485 -21.72 -7.42 18.04
N GLY A 486 -22.79 -7.98 17.47
CA GLY A 486 -24.18 -7.56 17.74
C GLY A 486 -24.72 -6.46 16.82
N ASN A 487 -23.94 -5.97 15.87
CA ASN A 487 -24.37 -5.02 14.85
C ASN A 487 -24.05 -5.54 13.43
N GLU A 488 -25.05 -6.16 12.80
CA GLU A 488 -24.93 -6.72 11.44
C GLU A 488 -24.87 -5.63 10.36
N ASP A 489 -25.19 -4.37 10.70
CA ASP A 489 -25.21 -3.25 9.75
C ASP A 489 -23.82 -2.67 9.46
N VAL A 490 -22.77 -3.12 10.16
CA VAL A 490 -21.41 -2.66 9.90
C VAL A 490 -20.84 -3.34 8.65
N LEU A 491 -20.36 -2.52 7.69
CA LEU A 491 -19.74 -3.03 6.47
C LEU A 491 -18.35 -3.62 6.71
N TYR A 492 -17.99 -4.57 5.86
CA TYR A 492 -16.62 -4.98 5.71
C TYR A 492 -15.77 -3.86 5.10
N LEU A 493 -14.55 -3.73 5.61
CA LEU A 493 -13.51 -2.89 5.05
C LEU A 493 -12.41 -3.79 4.48
N MET A 494 -11.88 -3.41 3.33
CA MET A 494 -10.67 -4.04 2.80
C MET A 494 -9.47 -3.55 3.59
N GLU A 495 -8.78 -4.47 4.23
CA GLU A 495 -7.63 -4.21 5.09
C GLU A 495 -6.40 -5.00 4.61
N ASP A 496 -5.24 -4.40 4.73
CA ASP A 496 -3.94 -4.93 4.35
C ASP A 496 -2.92 -4.86 5.49
N ALA A 497 -1.65 -5.14 5.19
CA ALA A 497 -0.61 -5.14 6.21
C ALA A 497 -0.44 -3.77 6.90
N ALA A 498 -0.59 -2.68 6.17
CA ALA A 498 -0.49 -1.32 6.72
C ALA A 498 -1.54 -1.07 7.81
N THR A 499 -2.73 -1.61 7.63
CA THR A 499 -3.82 -1.55 8.60
C THR A 499 -3.49 -2.21 9.94
N GLY A 500 -2.91 -3.40 9.91
CA GLY A 500 -2.48 -4.11 11.13
C GLY A 500 -1.34 -3.36 11.82
N GLU A 501 -0.36 -2.92 11.05
CA GLU A 501 0.83 -2.27 11.58
C GLU A 501 0.53 -0.95 12.29
N ILE A 502 -0.28 -0.07 11.70
CA ILE A 502 -0.64 1.21 12.34
C ILE A 502 -1.40 1.01 13.65
N ARG A 503 -2.27 0.00 13.74
CA ARG A 503 -3.00 -0.31 14.96
C ARG A 503 -2.08 -0.72 16.10
N LEU A 504 -1.12 -1.56 15.80
CA LEU A 504 -0.10 -1.97 16.78
C LEU A 504 0.82 -0.80 17.17
N SER A 505 1.17 0.05 16.23
CA SER A 505 1.96 1.27 16.47
C SER A 505 1.29 2.21 17.45
N ILE A 506 -0.01 2.48 17.30
CA ILE A 506 -0.78 3.34 18.21
C ILE A 506 -0.87 2.71 19.60
N LEU A 507 -1.15 1.41 19.70
CA LEU A 507 -1.18 0.71 21.00
C LEU A 507 0.17 0.75 21.69
N TRP A 508 1.26 0.57 20.93
CA TRP A 508 2.61 0.68 21.46
C TRP A 508 2.88 2.09 22.02
N GLU A 509 2.49 3.14 21.29
CA GLU A 509 2.61 4.53 21.76
C GLU A 509 1.83 4.74 23.06
N TRP A 510 0.58 4.28 23.11
CA TRP A 510 -0.25 4.46 24.30
C TRP A 510 0.37 3.80 25.52
N LEU A 511 0.90 2.60 25.37
CA LEU A 511 1.51 1.86 26.46
C LEU A 511 2.84 2.47 26.91
N HIS A 512 3.76 2.65 25.96
CA HIS A 512 5.16 3.00 26.30
C HIS A 512 5.39 4.50 26.52
N LYS A 513 4.48 5.34 26.06
CA LYS A 513 4.52 6.79 26.30
C LYS A 513 3.55 7.26 27.37
N GLY A 514 2.84 6.33 28.02
CA GLY A 514 1.97 6.63 29.15
C GLY A 514 0.75 7.46 28.78
N ALA A 515 0.08 7.11 27.66
CA ALA A 515 -1.13 7.76 27.23
C ALA A 515 -2.22 7.71 28.31
N THR A 516 -3.00 8.80 28.40
CA THR A 516 -4.17 8.87 29.28
C THR A 516 -5.45 8.70 28.47
N LEU A 517 -6.41 7.98 29.03
CA LEU A 517 -7.76 7.85 28.49
C LEU A 517 -8.52 9.17 28.62
N THR A 518 -9.26 9.54 27.60
CA THR A 518 -10.06 10.77 27.60
C THR A 518 -11.42 10.58 28.23
N ASP A 519 -11.95 9.35 28.18
CA ASP A 519 -13.30 9.02 28.60
C ASP A 519 -13.32 7.89 29.63
N ALA A 520 -14.35 7.88 30.47
CA ALA A 520 -14.63 6.77 31.36
C ALA A 520 -15.22 5.59 30.59
N ASP A 521 -14.93 4.36 31.05
CA ASP A 521 -15.52 3.14 30.50
C ASP A 521 -16.09 2.27 31.64
N ALA A 522 -17.39 2.12 31.68
CA ALA A 522 -18.07 1.37 32.71
C ALA A 522 -17.75 -0.14 32.68
N GLY A 523 -17.47 -0.70 31.51
CA GLY A 523 -17.17 -2.13 31.32
C GLY A 523 -15.83 -2.55 31.94
N THR A 524 -14.86 -1.67 31.93
CA THR A 524 -13.53 -1.89 32.51
C THR A 524 -13.38 -1.25 33.88
N GLY A 525 -14.21 -0.25 34.22
CA GLY A 525 -14.07 0.60 35.40
C GLY A 525 -13.03 1.72 35.20
N ALA A 526 -12.46 1.90 34.01
CA ALA A 526 -11.51 2.95 33.70
C ALA A 526 -12.18 4.33 33.79
N LYS A 527 -11.44 5.34 34.22
CA LYS A 527 -11.89 6.73 34.35
C LYS A 527 -11.15 7.62 33.34
N ALA A 528 -11.75 8.74 32.98
CA ALA A 528 -11.02 9.79 32.28
C ALA A 528 -9.79 10.23 33.07
N GLY A 529 -8.64 10.33 32.42
CA GLY A 529 -7.35 10.62 33.05
C GLY A 529 -6.53 9.39 33.47
N ASP A 530 -7.13 8.19 33.53
CA ASP A 530 -6.38 6.97 33.83
C ASP A 530 -5.38 6.66 32.72
N LYS A 531 -4.23 6.14 33.09
CA LYS A 531 -3.21 5.70 32.11
C LYS A 531 -3.63 4.40 31.41
N PHE A 532 -3.33 4.30 30.14
CA PHE A 532 -3.39 3.04 29.41
C PHE A 532 -2.23 2.14 29.85
N THR A 533 -2.54 1.04 30.53
CA THR A 533 -1.55 0.15 31.17
C THR A 533 -1.42 -1.19 30.45
N ALA A 534 -0.31 -1.89 30.69
CA ALA A 534 -0.10 -3.25 30.18
C ALA A 534 -1.21 -4.22 30.64
N ASP A 535 -1.65 -4.13 31.89
CA ASP A 535 -2.71 -4.99 32.44
C ASP A 535 -4.04 -4.73 31.74
N LEU A 536 -4.38 -3.45 31.51
CA LEU A 536 -5.58 -3.09 30.76
C LEU A 536 -5.48 -3.61 29.32
N CYS A 537 -4.36 -3.40 28.65
CA CYS A 537 -4.14 -3.87 27.29
C CYS A 537 -4.30 -5.39 27.16
N LYS A 538 -3.66 -6.16 28.04
CA LYS A 538 -3.76 -7.63 28.07
C LYS A 538 -5.18 -8.11 28.34
N ARG A 539 -5.87 -7.48 29.30
CA ARG A 539 -7.28 -7.77 29.57
C ARG A 539 -8.14 -7.55 28.32
N LEU A 540 -8.01 -6.39 27.68
CA LEU A 540 -8.77 -6.07 26.48
C LEU A 540 -8.45 -7.05 25.33
N LEU A 541 -7.17 -7.39 25.11
CA LEU A 541 -6.77 -8.36 24.12
C LEU A 541 -7.38 -9.74 24.37
N ALA A 542 -7.41 -10.20 25.62
CA ALA A 542 -8.04 -11.46 25.98
C ALA A 542 -9.56 -11.44 25.70
N GLU A 543 -10.23 -10.36 26.07
CA GLU A 543 -11.67 -10.19 25.84
C GLU A 543 -12.01 -10.15 24.35
N GLU A 544 -11.24 -9.41 23.51
CA GLU A 544 -11.44 -9.38 22.06
C GLU A 544 -11.11 -10.72 21.39
N TYR A 545 -10.05 -11.40 21.85
CA TYR A 545 -9.73 -12.75 21.39
C TYR A 545 -10.87 -13.73 21.67
N ASP A 546 -11.46 -13.70 22.87
CA ASP A 546 -12.59 -14.58 23.23
C ASP A 546 -13.83 -14.29 22.38
N LYS A 547 -14.09 -13.02 22.04
CA LYS A 547 -15.16 -12.65 21.10
C LYS A 547 -14.91 -13.24 19.72
N LEU A 548 -13.68 -13.09 19.19
CA LEU A 548 -13.30 -13.63 17.90
C LEU A 548 -13.42 -15.15 17.85
N ARG A 549 -13.01 -15.84 18.91
CA ARG A 549 -13.16 -17.32 19.03
C ARG A 549 -14.61 -17.76 19.03
N LYS A 550 -15.51 -16.97 19.57
CA LYS A 550 -16.96 -17.27 19.63
C LYS A 550 -17.70 -16.83 18.37
N ALA A 551 -17.12 -15.95 17.56
CA ALA A 551 -17.70 -15.53 16.29
C ALA A 551 -17.80 -16.75 15.37
N SER A 552 -19.04 -17.09 14.96
CA SER A 552 -19.26 -18.21 14.04
C SER A 552 -18.73 -17.87 12.64
N ASN A 553 -18.43 -18.91 11.85
CA ASN A 553 -17.90 -18.90 10.47
C ASN A 553 -18.67 -18.02 9.44
N ARG A 554 -19.27 -16.92 9.86
CA ARG A 554 -19.94 -15.95 8.97
C ARG A 554 -18.98 -15.02 8.27
N ASP A 555 -17.75 -14.95 8.76
CA ASP A 555 -16.74 -14.04 8.26
C ASP A 555 -15.84 -14.74 7.24
N VAL A 556 -15.17 -13.94 6.43
CA VAL A 556 -14.23 -14.36 5.38
C VAL A 556 -13.11 -15.24 5.97
N HIS A 557 -12.93 -15.22 7.28
CA HIS A 557 -11.89 -15.92 8.02
C HIS A 557 -12.46 -17.00 8.93
N ASP A 558 -11.81 -18.16 8.93
CA ASP A 558 -12.15 -19.24 9.84
C ASP A 558 -11.50 -19.01 11.21
N ASN A 559 -12.27 -18.42 12.13
CA ASN A 559 -11.86 -18.17 13.51
C ASN A 559 -11.86 -19.46 14.37
N SER A 560 -12.35 -20.57 13.84
CA SER A 560 -12.34 -21.86 14.53
C SER A 560 -10.99 -22.58 14.44
N LYS A 561 -10.09 -22.15 13.55
CA LYS A 561 -8.76 -22.75 13.43
C LYS A 561 -7.91 -22.43 14.66
N ASP A 562 -7.36 -23.48 15.26
CA ASP A 562 -6.61 -23.41 16.51
C ASP A 562 -5.15 -22.91 16.34
N THR A 563 -4.69 -22.67 15.14
CA THR A 563 -3.30 -22.29 14.87
C THR A 563 -3.12 -20.81 14.53
N SER A 564 -3.86 -20.28 13.56
CA SER A 564 -3.61 -18.92 13.05
C SER A 564 -4.09 -17.82 13.99
N LEU A 565 -5.31 -17.92 14.56
CA LEU A 565 -5.82 -16.91 15.50
C LEU A 565 -5.04 -16.86 16.81
N PRO A 566 -4.70 -17.99 17.47
CA PRO A 566 -3.85 -17.99 18.65
C PRO A 566 -2.47 -17.36 18.41
N ILE A 567 -1.82 -17.68 17.29
CA ILE A 567 -0.51 -17.08 16.95
C ILE A 567 -0.67 -15.58 16.63
N ALA A 568 -1.75 -15.17 15.93
CA ALA A 568 -2.03 -13.75 15.71
C ALA A 568 -2.15 -12.97 17.02
N ARG A 569 -2.84 -13.52 18.02
CA ARG A 569 -2.91 -12.94 19.37
C ARG A 569 -1.52 -12.77 20.01
N GLU A 570 -0.68 -13.79 19.92
CA GLU A 570 0.69 -13.75 20.47
C GLU A 570 1.55 -12.69 19.76
N ILE A 571 1.39 -12.54 18.43
CA ILE A 571 2.07 -11.48 17.66
C ILE A 571 1.64 -10.09 18.15
N VAL A 572 0.32 -9.87 18.33
CA VAL A 572 -0.22 -8.60 18.84
C VAL A 572 0.34 -8.29 20.23
N GLU A 573 0.28 -9.25 21.14
CA GLU A 573 0.79 -9.06 22.51
C GLU A 573 2.30 -8.80 22.49
N ALA A 574 3.07 -9.59 21.78
CA ALA A 574 4.51 -9.46 21.70
C ALA A 574 4.95 -8.12 21.11
N TYR A 575 4.30 -7.67 20.03
CA TYR A 575 4.61 -6.37 19.42
C TYR A 575 4.34 -5.21 20.39
N VAL A 576 3.16 -5.20 20.99
CA VAL A 576 2.73 -4.08 21.86
C VAL A 576 3.50 -4.04 23.17
N MET A 577 3.84 -5.20 23.74
CA MET A 577 4.56 -5.29 25.04
C MET A 577 6.07 -5.08 24.91
N ASP A 578 6.64 -5.21 23.70
CA ASP A 578 8.07 -5.03 23.51
C ASP A 578 8.51 -3.58 23.77
N PRO A 579 9.57 -3.35 24.56
CA PRO A 579 10.04 -1.98 24.82
C PRO A 579 10.60 -1.28 23.57
N VAL A 580 10.97 -2.04 22.53
CA VAL A 580 11.48 -1.50 21.28
C VAL A 580 10.40 -1.61 20.21
N LYS A 581 10.01 -0.47 19.63
CA LYS A 581 9.02 -0.45 18.55
C LYS A 581 9.54 -1.19 17.32
N MET A 582 8.81 -2.22 16.91
CA MET A 582 9.16 -3.03 15.75
C MET A 582 8.85 -2.28 14.44
N PRO A 583 9.80 -2.18 13.50
CA PRO A 583 9.57 -1.53 12.21
C PRO A 583 9.07 -2.49 11.12
N TRP A 584 8.89 -3.79 11.40
CA TRP A 584 8.65 -4.82 10.39
C TRP A 584 7.58 -5.82 10.83
N TYR A 585 6.34 -5.37 10.86
CA TYR A 585 5.20 -6.20 11.26
C TYR A 585 5.01 -7.43 10.35
N ILE A 586 5.23 -7.29 9.05
CA ILE A 586 5.09 -8.39 8.08
C ILE A 586 6.00 -9.57 8.42
N ASP A 587 7.20 -9.31 8.93
CA ASP A 587 8.13 -10.39 9.29
C ASP A 587 7.57 -11.27 10.42
N LEU A 588 6.84 -10.67 11.38
CA LEU A 588 6.11 -11.42 12.41
C LEU A 588 4.91 -12.18 11.83
N LEU A 589 4.15 -11.54 10.92
CA LEU A 589 3.01 -12.19 10.25
C LEU A 589 3.43 -13.44 9.46
N ASN A 590 4.61 -13.42 8.85
CA ASN A 590 5.13 -14.58 8.12
C ASN A 590 5.33 -15.82 9.01
N ILE A 591 5.53 -15.64 10.32
CA ILE A 591 5.58 -16.76 11.27
C ILE A 591 4.22 -17.47 11.30
N ASN A 592 3.12 -16.73 11.21
CA ASN A 592 1.78 -17.29 11.26
C ASN A 592 1.39 -18.12 10.01
N LEU A 593 2.02 -17.86 8.86
CA LEU A 593 1.78 -18.62 7.63
C LEU A 593 2.22 -20.09 7.68
N ASN A 594 3.16 -20.41 8.55
CA ASN A 594 3.80 -21.73 8.57
C ASN A 594 3.02 -22.79 9.36
N ASN A 595 1.81 -22.48 9.84
CA ASN A 595 0.95 -23.39 10.59
C ASN A 595 1.65 -24.10 11.77
N TYR A 596 2.54 -23.39 12.45
CA TYR A 596 3.20 -23.89 13.65
C TYR A 596 2.20 -24.18 14.76
N SER A 597 2.56 -25.08 15.68
CA SER A 597 1.87 -25.14 16.96
C SER A 597 2.03 -23.79 17.70
N LEU A 598 1.12 -23.51 18.63
CA LEU A 598 1.19 -22.26 19.40
C LEU A 598 2.54 -22.11 20.13
N GLU A 599 3.07 -23.20 20.70
CA GLU A 599 4.35 -23.18 21.42
C GLU A 599 5.53 -22.90 20.47
N GLU A 600 5.56 -23.51 19.27
CA GLU A 600 6.60 -23.20 18.30
C GLU A 600 6.45 -21.77 17.75
N GLY A 601 5.21 -21.30 17.53
CA GLY A 601 4.94 -19.92 17.13
C GLY A 601 5.47 -18.91 18.16
N LYS A 602 5.20 -19.10 19.45
CA LYS A 602 5.76 -18.26 20.54
C LYS A 602 7.28 -18.24 20.54
N LYS A 603 7.90 -19.41 20.40
CA LYS A 603 9.36 -19.53 20.33
C LYS A 603 9.93 -18.74 19.15
N ARG A 604 9.30 -18.83 17.96
CA ARG A 604 9.73 -18.12 16.75
C ARG A 604 9.57 -16.59 16.90
N ILE A 605 8.45 -16.13 17.46
CA ILE A 605 8.22 -14.72 17.77
C ILE A 605 9.33 -14.21 18.70
N LYS A 606 9.61 -14.93 19.79
CA LYS A 606 10.65 -14.56 20.74
C LYS A 606 12.03 -14.49 20.06
N MET A 607 12.40 -15.50 19.29
CA MET A 607 13.68 -15.52 18.55
C MET A 607 13.81 -14.31 17.61
N PHE A 608 12.74 -13.95 16.91
CA PHE A 608 12.71 -12.79 16.03
C PHE A 608 12.96 -11.50 16.82
N LEU A 609 12.22 -11.29 17.91
CA LEU A 609 12.35 -10.09 18.75
C LEU A 609 13.74 -9.99 19.38
N ASP A 610 14.29 -11.09 19.90
CA ASP A 610 15.62 -11.13 20.51
C ASP A 610 16.72 -10.77 19.49
N ALA A 611 16.64 -11.29 18.27
CA ALA A 611 17.57 -10.95 17.19
C ALA A 611 17.46 -9.46 16.79
N PHE A 612 16.24 -8.95 16.66
CA PHE A 612 16.02 -7.55 16.33
C PHE A 612 16.59 -6.61 17.40
N ARG A 613 16.32 -6.88 18.68
CA ARG A 613 16.85 -6.08 19.81
C ARG A 613 18.38 -6.06 19.86
N LYS A 614 19.00 -7.17 19.50
CA LYS A 614 20.44 -7.32 19.60
C LYS A 614 21.20 -6.44 18.59
N ASP A 615 20.78 -6.44 17.34
CA ASP A 615 21.55 -5.82 16.26
C ASP A 615 20.69 -5.26 15.10
N GLY A 616 19.37 -5.21 15.25
CA GLY A 616 18.43 -4.80 14.21
C GLY A 616 18.29 -5.82 13.08
N THR A 617 18.79 -7.05 13.27
CA THR A 617 18.75 -8.08 12.25
C THR A 617 17.32 -8.56 11.99
N ARG A 618 16.90 -8.53 10.73
CA ARG A 618 15.70 -9.20 10.27
C ARG A 618 16.01 -10.67 10.01
N ILE A 619 15.22 -11.58 10.60
CA ILE A 619 15.33 -13.02 10.32
C ILE A 619 14.56 -13.35 9.02
N THR A 620 14.87 -12.66 7.94
CA THR A 620 14.27 -12.94 6.62
C THR A 620 14.97 -14.06 5.88
N LYS A 621 16.22 -14.38 6.25
CA LYS A 621 17.03 -15.37 5.55
C LYS A 621 16.50 -16.81 5.65
N ASN A 622 15.67 -17.10 6.66
CA ASN A 622 15.18 -18.44 6.98
C ASN A 622 13.66 -18.57 6.82
N LEU A 623 13.00 -17.62 6.16
CA LEU A 623 11.60 -17.82 5.76
C LEU A 623 11.60 -18.88 4.67
N GLU A 624 11.41 -20.13 5.07
CA GLU A 624 11.17 -21.24 4.18
C GLU A 624 9.83 -21.03 3.48
N PHE A 625 9.79 -21.46 2.23
CA PHE A 625 8.61 -21.41 1.38
C PHE A 625 7.48 -22.28 1.91
#